data_84540862501532d43d3f94ebc7c342cd
#
_entry.id   84540862501532d43d3f94ebc7c342cd
#
_cell.length_a   1.000
_cell.length_b   1.000
_cell.length_c   1.000
_cell.angle_alpha   90.00
_cell.angle_beta   90.00
_cell.angle_gamma   90.00
#
_symmetry.space_group_name_H-M   'P 1'
#
loop_
_entity.id
_entity.type
_entity.pdbx_description
1 polymer ?
#
loop_
_entity_poly.entity_id
_entity_poly.type
_entity_poly.pdbx_seq_one_letter_code
_entity_poly.pdbx_strand_id
1 'polypeptide(L)'
;MNIENYIESQYREIYSDLNIEFIELYKCFRSQKLQEIFATIHHLCVENYKLMNQRLPTGENGDYFWADPSRKLILAIDTALGMQRTLKNSEYAFEIVDYYKKVFKKSGEFLSSSGGSRIPPNMEKIEIYYTMPIILPANTIKIKSGHSEKNIELKLIGEGSYAQVFSFFDDYYNKKFVLKRAKKDLNEKEVNRFKQEFEQMNSLSSPFVVEVYRYENDTNEYIMEFMDCTLDKYIEKNNSKLTQNDRKIIVNQILKAFRYIHSKGLLHRDISPKNILLKEYDDVSVIKVSDFGLVKVPDSNLTTINTEFKGYFNDPRLLTEGFCNYGILHETFAITRLIYFVISGKTRIDNIKDVKLSSFVNKGLSTDLSERFQSVDEMIIAVKEL
;
A
#
# COMPACT_ATOMS: atom_id res chain seq x y z
N MET A 1 20.99 11.46 -12.25
CA MET A 1 21.06 12.75 -11.51
C MET A 1 20.95 12.41 -10.04
N ASN A 2 21.86 12.90 -9.19
CA ASN A 2 21.75 12.70 -7.74
C ASN A 2 20.63 13.60 -7.22
N ILE A 3 19.62 12.99 -6.58
CA ILE A 3 18.41 13.68 -6.11
C ILE A 3 18.73 14.72 -5.02
N GLU A 4 19.66 14.40 -4.13
CA GLU A 4 20.09 15.35 -3.08
C GLU A 4 20.75 16.60 -3.66
N ASN A 5 21.59 16.44 -4.68
CA ASN A 5 22.20 17.56 -5.38
C ASN A 5 21.16 18.42 -6.12
N TYR A 6 20.09 17.81 -6.61
CA TYR A 6 18.99 18.55 -7.22
C TYR A 6 18.21 19.36 -6.17
N ILE A 7 17.88 18.77 -5.04
CA ILE A 7 17.23 19.48 -3.93
C ILE A 7 18.11 20.65 -3.47
N GLU A 8 19.42 20.43 -3.36
CA GLU A 8 20.38 21.47 -3.02
C GLU A 8 20.38 22.63 -4.03
N SER A 9 20.31 22.31 -5.33
CA SER A 9 20.26 23.36 -6.38
C SER A 9 18.98 24.19 -6.28
N GLN A 10 17.82 23.54 -6.04
CA GLN A 10 16.55 24.22 -5.88
C GLN A 10 16.50 25.08 -4.60
N TYR A 11 17.11 24.59 -3.54
CA TYR A 11 17.26 25.37 -2.30
C TYR A 11 18.05 26.64 -2.51
N ARG A 12 19.17 26.58 -3.26
CA ARG A 12 19.99 27.76 -3.60
C ARG A 12 19.24 28.76 -4.49
N GLU A 13 18.44 28.24 -5.43
CA GLU A 13 17.66 29.08 -6.35
C GLU A 13 16.61 29.92 -5.62
N ILE A 14 15.95 29.36 -4.60
CA ILE A 14 14.92 30.05 -3.82
C ILE A 14 15.46 30.78 -2.58
N TYR A 15 16.75 30.66 -2.32
CA TYR A 15 17.40 31.11 -1.07
C TYR A 15 17.18 32.60 -0.75
N SER A 16 17.17 33.47 -1.78
CA SER A 16 16.93 34.91 -1.61
C SER A 16 15.54 35.29 -1.07
N ASP A 17 14.58 34.38 -1.29
CA ASP A 17 13.19 34.55 -0.88
C ASP A 17 12.82 33.63 0.29
N LEU A 18 13.80 32.96 0.93
CA LEU A 18 13.59 31.96 1.94
C LEU A 18 12.72 32.50 3.10
N ASN A 19 11.62 31.81 3.36
CA ASN A 19 10.71 32.11 4.45
C ASN A 19 10.13 30.84 5.05
N ILE A 20 10.24 30.68 6.37
CA ILE A 20 9.85 29.48 7.10
C ILE A 20 8.54 29.65 7.89
N GLU A 21 7.75 30.69 7.62
CA GLU A 21 6.50 30.99 8.34
C GLU A 21 5.55 29.76 8.36
N PHE A 22 5.47 29.04 7.24
CA PHE A 22 4.59 27.87 7.07
C PHE A 22 5.28 26.52 7.28
N ILE A 23 6.47 26.47 7.90
CA ILE A 23 7.29 25.23 8.01
C ILE A 23 6.56 24.12 8.78
N GLU A 24 5.69 24.47 9.73
CA GLU A 24 4.90 23.51 10.51
C GLU A 24 3.98 22.63 9.61
N LEU A 25 3.50 23.18 8.48
CA LEU A 25 2.66 22.46 7.52
C LEU A 25 3.45 21.41 6.72
N TYR A 26 4.78 21.49 6.72
CA TYR A 26 5.68 20.66 5.91
C TYR A 26 6.59 19.76 6.74
N LYS A 27 6.41 19.66 8.05
CA LYS A 27 7.17 18.78 8.95
C LYS A 27 7.00 17.28 8.62
N CYS A 28 5.99 16.93 7.83
CA CYS A 28 5.81 15.56 7.32
C CYS A 28 6.86 15.13 6.28
N PHE A 29 7.65 16.08 5.74
CA PHE A 29 8.75 15.75 4.84
C PHE A 29 10.03 15.47 5.63
N ARG A 30 10.80 14.44 5.25
CA ARG A 30 12.05 14.05 5.95
C ARG A 30 13.20 15.04 5.78
N SER A 31 13.28 15.66 4.60
CA SER A 31 14.35 16.60 4.30
C SER A 31 14.00 17.99 4.82
N GLN A 32 14.84 18.52 5.70
CA GLN A 32 14.69 19.89 6.20
C GLN A 32 14.70 20.92 5.06
N LYS A 33 15.55 20.73 4.04
CA LYS A 33 15.58 21.61 2.87
C LYS A 33 14.28 21.60 2.09
N LEU A 34 13.64 20.44 1.94
CA LEU A 34 12.30 20.37 1.32
C LEU A 34 11.26 21.09 2.16
N GLN A 35 11.29 20.94 3.49
CA GLN A 35 10.38 21.67 4.38
C GLN A 35 10.52 23.19 4.19
N GLU A 36 11.75 23.69 4.12
CA GLU A 36 12.05 25.12 3.94
C GLU A 36 11.67 25.61 2.54
N ILE A 37 11.95 24.85 1.48
CA ILE A 37 11.52 25.18 0.10
C ILE A 37 10.00 25.26 0.02
N PHE A 38 9.28 24.26 0.55
CA PHE A 38 7.82 24.22 0.46
C PHE A 38 7.15 25.29 1.34
N ALA A 39 7.71 25.59 2.51
CA ALA A 39 7.28 26.72 3.32
C ALA A 39 7.44 28.04 2.57
N THR A 40 8.56 28.22 1.88
CA THR A 40 8.83 29.40 1.06
C THR A 40 7.87 29.53 -0.11
N ILE A 41 7.64 28.43 -0.85
CA ILE A 41 6.63 28.39 -1.93
C ILE A 41 5.25 28.78 -1.40
N HIS A 42 4.88 28.28 -0.23
CA HIS A 42 3.60 28.60 0.42
C HIS A 42 3.52 30.09 0.73
N HIS A 43 4.54 30.64 1.37
CA HIS A 43 4.61 32.06 1.70
C HIS A 43 4.50 32.94 0.44
N LEU A 44 5.26 32.63 -0.61
CA LEU A 44 5.21 33.36 -1.87
C LEU A 44 3.82 33.32 -2.51
N CYS A 45 3.15 32.17 -2.47
CA CYS A 45 1.77 32.03 -2.97
C CYS A 45 0.78 32.88 -2.15
N VAL A 46 0.83 32.77 -0.82
CA VAL A 46 -0.07 33.51 0.08
C VAL A 46 0.07 35.00 -0.14
N GLU A 47 1.27 35.56 -0.04
CA GLU A 47 1.49 37.01 -0.13
C GLU A 47 1.14 37.56 -1.52
N ASN A 48 1.59 36.88 -2.59
CA ASN A 48 1.41 37.44 -3.93
C ASN A 48 -0.02 37.21 -4.48
N TYR A 49 -0.71 36.11 -4.14
CA TYR A 49 -2.14 35.98 -4.47
C TYR A 49 -3.02 36.93 -3.66
N LYS A 50 -2.64 37.25 -2.40
CA LYS A 50 -3.31 38.29 -1.61
C LYS A 50 -3.21 39.68 -2.27
N LEU A 51 -2.02 40.04 -2.78
CA LEU A 51 -1.81 41.24 -3.56
C LEU A 51 -2.61 41.23 -4.86
N MET A 52 -2.64 40.09 -5.58
CA MET A 52 -3.43 39.95 -6.80
C MET A 52 -4.92 40.14 -6.55
N ASN A 53 -5.45 39.56 -5.47
CA ASN A 53 -6.85 39.69 -5.07
C ASN A 53 -7.27 41.15 -4.80
N GLN A 54 -6.33 42.03 -4.40
CA GLN A 54 -6.59 43.48 -4.21
C GLN A 54 -6.82 44.21 -5.54
N ARG A 55 -6.44 43.58 -6.67
CA ARG A 55 -6.67 44.12 -8.03
C ARG A 55 -8.02 43.70 -8.61
N LEU A 56 -8.77 42.84 -7.93
CA LEU A 56 -10.05 42.33 -8.38
C LEU A 56 -11.22 43.09 -7.75
N PRO A 57 -12.29 43.42 -8.45
CA PRO A 57 -12.51 43.12 -9.88
C PRO A 57 -11.67 44.01 -10.79
N THR A 58 -11.20 43.48 -11.93
CA THR A 58 -10.29 44.15 -12.86
C THR A 58 -10.86 45.44 -13.47
N GLY A 59 -12.17 45.54 -13.65
CA GLY A 59 -12.83 46.71 -14.19
C GLY A 59 -12.76 47.95 -13.30
N GLU A 60 -12.66 47.78 -12.00
CA GLU A 60 -12.64 48.89 -11.00
C GLU A 60 -11.22 49.25 -10.54
N ASN A 61 -10.34 48.21 -10.44
CA ASN A 61 -9.01 48.37 -9.85
C ASN A 61 -7.86 48.32 -10.86
N GLY A 62 -8.19 48.27 -12.17
CA GLY A 62 -7.25 48.06 -13.25
C GLY A 62 -6.90 46.57 -13.43
N ASP A 63 -6.43 46.23 -14.64
CA ASP A 63 -6.16 44.86 -15.04
C ASP A 63 -4.69 44.45 -14.94
N TYR A 64 -3.88 45.28 -14.27
CA TYR A 64 -2.43 45.10 -14.23
C TYR A 64 -1.92 44.67 -12.87
N PHE A 65 -1.16 43.55 -12.87
CA PHE A 65 -0.47 43.05 -11.70
C PHE A 65 1.03 43.31 -11.81
N TRP A 66 1.64 43.75 -10.74
CA TRP A 66 3.01 44.25 -10.74
C TRP A 66 4.05 43.19 -11.14
N ALA A 67 5.17 43.66 -11.68
CA ALA A 67 6.22 42.81 -12.22
C ALA A 67 6.91 41.96 -11.16
N ASP A 68 7.22 42.50 -9.98
CA ASP A 68 7.90 41.74 -8.92
C ASP A 68 7.04 40.63 -8.32
N PRO A 69 5.81 40.89 -7.86
CA PRO A 69 4.89 39.84 -7.44
C PRO A 69 4.61 38.78 -8.52
N SER A 70 4.55 39.19 -9.82
CA SER A 70 4.40 38.23 -10.94
C SER A 70 5.60 37.27 -11.01
N ARG A 71 6.84 37.77 -10.94
CA ARG A 71 8.05 36.95 -10.94
C ARG A 71 8.11 36.00 -9.74
N LYS A 72 7.70 36.45 -8.55
CA LYS A 72 7.66 35.62 -7.33
C LYS A 72 6.66 34.49 -7.44
N LEU A 73 5.48 34.72 -8.04
CA LEU A 73 4.52 33.64 -8.31
C LEU A 73 5.06 32.66 -9.35
N ILE A 74 5.67 33.15 -10.43
CA ILE A 74 6.29 32.29 -11.45
C ILE A 74 7.37 31.42 -10.82
N LEU A 75 8.27 32.01 -10.01
CA LEU A 75 9.30 31.26 -9.29
C LEU A 75 8.70 30.15 -8.43
N ALA A 76 7.69 30.46 -7.61
CA ALA A 76 7.04 29.48 -6.73
C ALA A 76 6.37 28.34 -7.52
N ILE A 77 5.66 28.69 -8.60
CA ILE A 77 4.94 27.74 -9.46
C ILE A 77 5.93 26.82 -10.21
N ASP A 78 6.94 27.42 -10.85
CA ASP A 78 7.90 26.69 -11.66
C ASP A 78 8.77 25.76 -10.78
N THR A 79 9.18 26.24 -9.59
CA THR A 79 9.89 25.40 -8.61
C THR A 79 9.02 24.23 -8.16
N ALA A 80 7.76 24.46 -7.78
CA ALA A 80 6.86 23.39 -7.35
C ALA A 80 6.62 22.36 -8.46
N LEU A 81 6.29 22.79 -9.67
CA LEU A 81 6.02 21.90 -10.81
C LEU A 81 7.28 21.19 -11.32
N GLY A 82 8.42 21.88 -11.33
CA GLY A 82 9.72 21.32 -11.71
C GLY A 82 10.18 20.23 -10.76
N MET A 83 10.09 20.51 -9.45
CA MET A 83 10.43 19.54 -8.42
C MET A 83 9.47 18.34 -8.42
N GLN A 84 8.16 18.56 -8.60
CA GLN A 84 7.20 17.47 -8.70
C GLN A 84 7.54 16.49 -9.81
N ARG A 85 7.89 17.00 -11.00
CA ARG A 85 8.30 16.15 -12.14
C ARG A 85 9.59 15.39 -11.87
N THR A 86 10.58 16.06 -11.31
CA THR A 86 11.92 15.49 -11.10
C THR A 86 11.94 14.46 -9.97
N LEU A 87 11.20 14.69 -8.89
CA LEU A 87 11.18 13.84 -7.71
C LEU A 87 10.13 12.71 -7.79
N LYS A 88 9.33 12.63 -8.86
CA LYS A 88 8.17 11.72 -9.02
C LYS A 88 8.43 10.26 -8.65
N ASN A 89 9.63 9.74 -8.95
CA ASN A 89 10.02 8.34 -8.75
C ASN A 89 11.04 8.18 -7.61
N SER A 90 11.07 9.08 -6.66
CA SER A 90 11.99 9.05 -5.52
C SER A 90 11.25 8.94 -4.20
N GLU A 91 11.99 8.71 -3.12
CA GLU A 91 11.45 8.77 -1.75
C GLU A 91 10.97 10.17 -1.35
N TYR A 92 11.35 11.21 -2.08
CA TYR A 92 10.94 12.60 -1.90
C TYR A 92 9.76 13.00 -2.81
N ALA A 93 9.10 12.04 -3.45
CA ALA A 93 7.95 12.30 -4.30
C ALA A 93 6.82 13.01 -3.53
N PHE A 94 6.18 13.98 -4.20
CA PHE A 94 5.10 14.75 -3.61
C PHE A 94 4.00 15.08 -4.63
N GLU A 95 2.85 15.47 -4.13
CA GLU A 95 1.70 15.92 -4.91
C GLU A 95 1.34 17.37 -4.52
N ILE A 96 1.01 18.17 -5.51
CA ILE A 96 0.40 19.48 -5.29
C ILE A 96 -1.09 19.26 -5.08
N VAL A 97 -1.70 19.87 -4.08
CA VAL A 97 -3.14 19.75 -3.79
C VAL A 97 -3.96 20.21 -4.99
N ASP A 98 -5.04 19.53 -5.33
CA ASP A 98 -5.81 19.73 -6.57
C ASP A 98 -6.35 21.14 -6.76
N TYR A 99 -6.70 21.82 -5.65
CA TYR A 99 -7.05 23.22 -5.69
C TYR A 99 -5.90 24.08 -6.26
N TYR A 100 -4.68 23.91 -5.72
CA TYR A 100 -3.52 24.67 -6.17
C TYR A 100 -3.02 24.22 -7.56
N LYS A 101 -3.20 22.97 -7.97
CA LYS A 101 -2.95 22.55 -9.37
C LYS A 101 -3.77 23.38 -10.36
N LYS A 102 -5.07 23.60 -10.04
CA LYS A 102 -5.97 24.42 -10.85
C LYS A 102 -5.56 25.90 -10.83
N VAL A 103 -5.21 26.44 -9.67
CA VAL A 103 -4.75 27.82 -9.51
C VAL A 103 -3.45 28.03 -10.30
N PHE A 104 -2.46 27.15 -10.16
CA PHE A 104 -1.17 27.26 -10.84
C PHE A 104 -1.33 27.18 -12.36
N LYS A 105 -2.18 26.26 -12.86
CA LYS A 105 -2.50 26.17 -14.28
C LYS A 105 -3.09 27.47 -14.81
N LYS A 106 -4.13 28.02 -14.16
CA LYS A 106 -4.75 29.28 -14.55
C LYS A 106 -3.76 30.44 -14.49
N SER A 107 -2.94 30.51 -13.44
CA SER A 107 -1.93 31.57 -13.29
C SER A 107 -0.88 31.52 -14.39
N GLY A 108 -0.45 30.32 -14.81
CA GLY A 108 0.51 30.14 -15.91
C GLY A 108 0.02 30.65 -17.27
N GLU A 109 -1.31 30.83 -17.45
CA GLU A 109 -1.89 31.32 -18.70
C GLU A 109 -1.71 32.85 -18.88
N PHE A 110 -1.51 33.62 -17.81
CA PHE A 110 -1.43 35.09 -17.89
C PHE A 110 -0.24 35.73 -17.17
N LEU A 111 0.42 35.00 -16.25
CA LEU A 111 1.60 35.53 -15.56
C LEU A 111 2.75 35.76 -16.55
N SER A 112 3.38 36.95 -16.44
CA SER A 112 4.54 37.36 -17.24
C SER A 112 5.72 37.72 -16.34
N SER A 113 6.90 37.22 -16.69
CA SER A 113 8.17 37.56 -16.01
C SER A 113 8.69 38.97 -16.33
N SER A 114 8.19 39.58 -17.41
CA SER A 114 8.62 40.90 -17.88
C SER A 114 7.47 41.89 -17.88
N GLY A 115 7.69 43.07 -17.33
CA GLY A 115 6.76 44.19 -17.38
C GLY A 115 5.49 44.04 -16.54
N GLY A 116 5.31 42.96 -15.78
CA GLY A 116 4.10 42.61 -15.03
C GLY A 116 3.08 41.85 -15.85
N SER A 117 1.97 41.44 -15.23
CA SER A 117 0.98 40.52 -15.79
C SER A 117 -0.37 41.19 -16.02
N ARG A 118 -1.05 40.85 -17.09
CA ARG A 118 -2.41 41.33 -17.35
C ARG A 118 -3.41 40.30 -16.80
N ILE A 119 -4.12 40.69 -15.75
CA ILE A 119 -5.14 39.83 -15.12
C ILE A 119 -6.32 39.66 -16.09
N PRO A 120 -6.79 38.42 -16.32
CA PRO A 120 -7.96 38.17 -17.17
C PRO A 120 -9.20 38.93 -16.70
N PRO A 121 -10.04 39.42 -17.64
CA PRO A 121 -11.31 40.03 -17.27
C PRO A 121 -12.19 38.99 -16.55
N ASN A 122 -12.93 39.44 -15.52
CA ASN A 122 -13.82 38.59 -14.71
C ASN A 122 -13.12 37.43 -13.95
N MET A 123 -11.83 37.60 -13.65
CA MET A 123 -11.15 36.63 -12.80
C MET A 123 -11.75 36.65 -11.40
N GLU A 124 -12.09 35.47 -10.88
CA GLU A 124 -12.54 35.28 -9.49
C GLU A 124 -11.37 35.40 -8.50
N LYS A 125 -11.68 35.88 -7.29
CA LYS A 125 -10.68 35.90 -6.22
C LYS A 125 -10.18 34.50 -5.92
N ILE A 126 -8.86 34.40 -5.74
CA ILE A 126 -8.20 33.15 -5.35
C ILE A 126 -8.34 33.00 -3.83
N GLU A 127 -8.89 31.88 -3.38
CA GLU A 127 -8.94 31.57 -1.94
C GLU A 127 -7.53 31.28 -1.40
N ILE A 128 -7.22 31.87 -0.24
CA ILE A 128 -5.91 31.76 0.40
C ILE A 128 -6.07 30.95 1.67
N TYR A 129 -5.34 29.86 1.77
CA TYR A 129 -5.36 28.98 2.93
C TYR A 129 -4.06 29.08 3.71
N TYR A 130 -4.17 29.45 5.00
CA TYR A 130 -3.04 29.60 5.93
C TYR A 130 -2.73 28.32 6.72
N THR A 131 -3.68 27.40 6.77
CA THR A 131 -3.60 26.17 7.59
C THR A 131 -3.61 24.88 6.76
N MET A 132 -3.72 25.00 5.44
CA MET A 132 -3.77 23.86 4.52
C MET A 132 -2.53 23.89 3.61
N PRO A 133 -1.71 22.82 3.60
CA PRO A 133 -0.50 22.78 2.79
C PRO A 133 -0.82 22.82 1.28
N ILE A 134 0.04 23.47 0.51
CA ILE A 134 -0.01 23.45 -0.97
C ILE A 134 0.52 22.10 -1.52
N ILE A 135 1.49 21.52 -0.83
CA ILE A 135 2.25 20.35 -1.23
C ILE A 135 2.15 19.30 -0.15
N LEU A 136 1.89 18.05 -0.55
CA LEU A 136 1.83 16.88 0.33
C LEU A 136 2.77 15.80 -0.20
N PRO A 137 3.44 15.01 0.66
CA PRO A 137 4.17 13.84 0.19
C PRO A 137 3.25 12.92 -0.65
N ALA A 138 3.76 12.41 -1.77
CA ALA A 138 2.96 11.58 -2.68
C ALA A 138 2.41 10.31 -2.01
N ASN A 139 3.11 9.85 -0.98
CA ASN A 139 2.76 8.68 -0.19
C ASN A 139 2.31 9.11 1.22
N THR A 140 1.17 9.79 1.31
CA THR A 140 0.55 10.13 2.60
C THR A 140 -0.84 9.55 2.73
N ILE A 141 -1.25 9.32 3.97
CA ILE A 141 -2.63 9.05 4.35
C ILE A 141 -3.14 10.15 5.27
N LYS A 142 -4.40 10.56 5.09
CA LYS A 142 -5.09 11.43 6.04
C LYS A 142 -5.75 10.57 7.12
N ILE A 143 -5.33 10.77 8.37
CA ILE A 143 -5.96 10.14 9.51
C ILE A 143 -6.70 11.19 10.31
N LYS A 144 -8.00 10.96 10.54
CA LYS A 144 -8.81 11.79 11.44
C LYS A 144 -8.58 11.32 12.87
N SER A 145 -8.01 12.20 13.69
CA SER A 145 -7.85 11.99 15.12
C SER A 145 -8.71 13.04 15.86
N GLY A 146 -9.90 12.65 16.30
CA GLY A 146 -10.86 13.57 16.90
C GLY A 146 -11.29 14.68 15.93
N HIS A 147 -10.97 15.93 16.27
CA HIS A 147 -11.29 17.13 15.46
C HIS A 147 -10.15 17.56 14.52
N SER A 148 -9.01 16.86 14.50
CA SER A 148 -7.85 17.21 13.67
C SER A 148 -7.59 16.14 12.59
N GLU A 149 -7.25 16.60 11.39
CA GLU A 149 -6.71 15.74 10.32
C GLU A 149 -5.19 15.84 10.34
N LYS A 150 -4.51 14.71 10.43
CA LYS A 150 -3.04 14.64 10.29
C LYS A 150 -2.69 13.90 9.00
N ASN A 151 -1.73 14.44 8.26
CA ASN A 151 -1.09 13.72 7.16
C ASN A 151 0.07 12.90 7.72
N ILE A 152 0.02 11.60 7.54
CA ILE A 152 1.07 10.68 7.99
C ILE A 152 1.82 10.14 6.77
N GLU A 153 3.14 10.17 6.83
CA GLU A 153 4.00 9.66 5.78
C GLU A 153 3.92 8.13 5.72
N LEU A 154 3.79 7.60 4.52
CA LEU A 154 3.75 6.17 4.22
C LEU A 154 5.13 5.69 3.77
N LYS A 155 5.62 4.60 4.39
CA LYS A 155 6.83 3.91 3.95
C LYS A 155 6.44 2.71 3.10
N LEU A 156 6.85 2.69 1.82
CA LEU A 156 6.64 1.52 0.95
C LEU A 156 7.39 0.31 1.52
N ILE A 157 6.69 -0.79 1.74
CA ILE A 157 7.23 -2.06 2.27
C ILE A 157 7.03 -3.25 1.32
N GLY A 158 6.19 -3.10 0.30
CA GLY A 158 5.94 -4.13 -0.70
C GLY A 158 5.17 -3.59 -1.89
N GLU A 159 5.31 -4.29 -3.00
CA GLU A 159 4.56 -4.01 -4.23
C GLU A 159 4.21 -5.32 -4.91
N GLY A 160 2.94 -5.48 -5.24
CA GLY A 160 2.40 -6.61 -6.00
C GLY A 160 1.88 -6.20 -7.37
N SER A 161 1.26 -7.14 -8.07
CA SER A 161 0.68 -6.89 -9.41
C SER A 161 -0.43 -5.83 -9.36
N TYR A 162 -1.26 -5.84 -8.33
CA TYR A 162 -2.48 -5.02 -8.23
C TYR A 162 -2.41 -3.91 -7.18
N ALA A 163 -1.47 -4.00 -6.23
CA ALA A 163 -1.43 -3.09 -5.10
C ALA A 163 -0.01 -2.74 -4.66
N GLN A 164 0.11 -1.60 -4.04
CA GLN A 164 1.27 -1.18 -3.26
C GLN A 164 0.94 -1.29 -1.77
N VAL A 165 1.93 -1.71 -0.98
CA VAL A 165 1.78 -1.94 0.45
C VAL A 165 2.71 -0.99 1.20
N PHE A 166 2.13 -0.19 2.07
CA PHE A 166 2.86 0.80 2.85
C PHE A 166 2.70 0.51 4.34
N SER A 167 3.70 0.86 5.13
CA SER A 167 3.57 0.93 6.58
C SER A 167 3.59 2.36 7.06
N PHE A 168 2.88 2.62 8.15
CA PHE A 168 2.88 3.90 8.84
C PHE A 168 2.75 3.71 10.35
N PHE A 169 3.14 4.71 11.12
CA PHE A 169 2.98 4.73 12.56
C PHE A 169 1.88 5.73 12.93
N ASP A 170 0.91 5.28 13.71
CA ASP A 170 -0.15 6.14 14.23
C ASP A 170 0.18 6.52 15.67
N ASP A 171 0.49 7.80 15.90
CA ASP A 171 0.85 8.35 17.20
C ASP A 171 -0.30 8.26 18.22
N TYR A 172 -1.55 8.31 17.76
CA TYR A 172 -2.72 8.25 18.64
C TYR A 172 -2.91 6.87 19.25
N TYR A 173 -2.78 5.82 18.41
CA TYR A 173 -2.84 4.43 18.86
C TYR A 173 -1.49 3.90 19.37
N ASN A 174 -0.39 4.65 19.16
CA ASN A 174 0.98 4.22 19.41
C ASN A 174 1.30 2.86 18.79
N LYS A 175 0.89 2.68 17.52
CA LYS A 175 1.00 1.41 16.78
C LYS A 175 1.38 1.62 15.32
N LYS A 176 2.06 0.61 14.77
CA LYS A 176 2.23 0.50 13.32
C LYS A 176 1.03 -0.14 12.69
N PHE A 177 0.66 0.37 11.51
CA PHE A 177 -0.35 -0.18 10.62
C PHE A 177 0.21 -0.36 9.22
N VAL A 178 -0.53 -1.10 8.41
CA VAL A 178 -0.27 -1.25 6.98
C VAL A 178 -1.42 -0.64 6.20
N LEU A 179 -1.07 0.12 5.15
CA LEU A 179 -2.00 0.58 4.13
C LEU A 179 -1.74 -0.21 2.85
N LYS A 180 -2.74 -0.91 2.34
CA LYS A 180 -2.70 -1.53 1.02
C LYS A 180 -3.52 -0.66 0.06
N ARG A 181 -2.88 -0.18 -1.00
CA ARG A 181 -3.46 0.75 -1.99
C ARG A 181 -3.48 0.10 -3.36
N ALA A 182 -4.62 0.10 -4.01
CA ALA A 182 -4.74 -0.36 -5.39
C ALA A 182 -3.90 0.52 -6.33
N LYS A 183 -3.28 -0.06 -7.35
CA LYS A 183 -2.58 0.69 -8.39
C LYS A 183 -3.56 1.52 -9.21
N LYS A 184 -3.11 2.68 -9.71
CA LYS A 184 -3.98 3.63 -10.45
C LYS A 184 -4.37 3.15 -11.86
N ASP A 185 -3.66 2.19 -12.41
CA ASP A 185 -3.84 1.63 -13.76
C ASP A 185 -4.72 0.37 -13.80
N LEU A 186 -5.35 0.02 -12.69
CA LEU A 186 -6.25 -1.13 -12.62
C LEU A 186 -7.56 -0.87 -13.38
N ASN A 187 -8.04 -1.91 -14.06
CA ASN A 187 -9.38 -1.90 -14.63
C ASN A 187 -10.46 -2.15 -13.55
N GLU A 188 -11.72 -1.90 -13.90
CA GLU A 188 -12.85 -2.02 -12.97
C GLU A 188 -12.97 -3.42 -12.32
N LYS A 189 -12.69 -4.49 -13.06
CA LYS A 189 -12.72 -5.87 -12.52
C LYS A 189 -11.64 -6.10 -11.48
N GLU A 190 -10.45 -5.52 -11.66
CA GLU A 190 -9.33 -5.62 -10.73
C GLU A 190 -9.58 -4.79 -9.48
N VAL A 191 -10.15 -3.61 -9.61
CA VAL A 191 -10.59 -2.78 -8.47
C VAL A 191 -11.67 -3.51 -7.66
N ASN A 192 -12.65 -4.12 -8.32
CA ASN A 192 -13.68 -4.91 -7.65
C ASN A 192 -13.09 -6.12 -6.90
N ARG A 193 -12.10 -6.81 -7.48
CA ARG A 193 -11.38 -7.89 -6.77
C ARG A 193 -10.63 -7.38 -5.55
N PHE A 194 -9.98 -6.25 -5.66
CA PHE A 194 -9.28 -5.61 -4.54
C PHE A 194 -10.24 -5.26 -3.39
N LYS A 195 -11.43 -4.75 -3.71
CA LYS A 195 -12.47 -4.48 -2.74
C LYS A 195 -13.04 -5.75 -2.11
N GLN A 196 -13.28 -6.78 -2.91
CA GLN A 196 -13.73 -8.09 -2.41
C GLN A 196 -12.71 -8.74 -1.46
N GLU A 197 -11.42 -8.59 -1.74
CA GLU A 197 -10.38 -9.06 -0.81
C GLU A 197 -10.56 -8.44 0.58
N PHE A 198 -10.75 -7.12 0.65
CA PHE A 198 -11.05 -6.44 1.91
C PHE A 198 -12.33 -6.96 2.57
N GLU A 199 -13.43 -7.04 1.81
CA GLU A 199 -14.74 -7.49 2.32
C GLU A 199 -14.67 -8.91 2.89
N GLN A 200 -13.96 -9.83 2.23
CA GLN A 200 -13.75 -11.18 2.72
C GLN A 200 -12.94 -11.18 4.02
N MET A 201 -11.81 -10.47 4.07
CA MET A 201 -11.01 -10.39 5.27
C MET A 201 -11.79 -9.74 6.42
N ASN A 202 -12.55 -8.69 6.16
CA ASN A 202 -13.38 -8.00 7.15
C ASN A 202 -14.52 -8.87 7.70
N SER A 203 -14.98 -9.87 6.95
CA SER A 203 -16.00 -10.84 7.40
C SER A 203 -15.45 -11.92 8.33
N LEU A 204 -14.12 -12.06 8.41
CA LEU A 204 -13.44 -13.08 9.20
C LEU A 204 -13.01 -12.51 10.55
N SER A 205 -13.24 -13.27 11.62
CA SER A 205 -12.79 -12.93 12.97
C SER A 205 -12.04 -14.13 13.57
N SER A 206 -10.72 -14.10 13.47
CA SER A 206 -9.86 -15.18 13.96
C SER A 206 -8.47 -14.62 14.31
N PRO A 207 -7.84 -15.11 15.39
CA PRO A 207 -6.47 -14.71 15.73
C PRO A 207 -5.43 -15.15 14.67
N PHE A 208 -5.82 -16.01 13.73
CA PHE A 208 -4.97 -16.54 12.67
C PHE A 208 -5.29 -15.96 11.27
N VAL A 209 -6.08 -14.90 11.19
CA VAL A 209 -6.35 -14.13 9.96
C VAL A 209 -5.96 -12.69 10.23
N VAL A 210 -5.34 -12.05 9.24
CA VAL A 210 -4.95 -10.62 9.34
C VAL A 210 -6.19 -9.77 9.49
N GLU A 211 -6.20 -8.89 10.50
CA GLU A 211 -7.27 -7.94 10.73
C GLU A 211 -7.20 -6.79 9.73
N VAL A 212 -8.34 -6.42 9.18
CA VAL A 212 -8.54 -5.22 8.37
C VAL A 212 -9.50 -4.27 9.07
N TYR A 213 -9.32 -2.96 8.91
CA TYR A 213 -10.04 -1.99 9.73
C TYR A 213 -10.94 -1.07 8.93
N ARG A 214 -10.44 -0.49 7.83
CA ARG A 214 -11.16 0.54 7.08
C ARG A 214 -10.81 0.46 5.60
N TYR A 215 -11.83 0.56 4.75
CA TYR A 215 -11.68 0.75 3.31
C TYR A 215 -12.05 2.18 2.92
N GLU A 216 -11.26 2.80 2.02
CA GLU A 216 -11.52 4.11 1.45
C GLU A 216 -11.83 3.96 -0.04
N ASN A 217 -13.08 4.29 -0.43
CA ASN A 217 -13.54 4.08 -1.81
C ASN A 217 -12.90 5.04 -2.81
N ASP A 218 -12.63 6.30 -2.40
CA ASP A 218 -12.11 7.34 -3.32
C ASP A 218 -10.70 7.03 -3.79
N THR A 219 -9.90 6.40 -2.94
CA THR A 219 -8.49 6.08 -3.20
C THR A 219 -8.26 4.58 -3.45
N ASN A 220 -9.29 3.75 -3.28
CA ASN A 220 -9.21 2.29 -3.33
C ASN A 220 -8.07 1.76 -2.47
N GLU A 221 -8.15 2.05 -1.17
CA GLU A 221 -7.15 1.62 -0.20
C GLU A 221 -7.79 1.15 1.09
N TYR A 222 -7.09 0.27 1.80
CA TYR A 222 -7.54 -0.16 3.12
C TYR A 222 -6.40 -0.28 4.13
N ILE A 223 -6.77 -0.13 5.40
CA ILE A 223 -5.85 -0.25 6.54
C ILE A 223 -5.98 -1.64 7.12
N MET A 224 -4.84 -2.26 7.45
CA MET A 224 -4.77 -3.54 8.13
C MET A 224 -3.69 -3.53 9.22
N GLU A 225 -3.70 -4.55 10.07
CA GLU A 225 -2.66 -4.70 11.10
C GLU A 225 -1.26 -4.88 10.51
N PHE A 226 -0.25 -4.41 11.24
CA PHE A 226 1.14 -4.57 10.84
C PHE A 226 1.67 -5.92 11.33
N MET A 227 2.25 -6.68 10.41
CA MET A 227 2.93 -7.95 10.69
C MET A 227 4.45 -7.78 10.48
N ASP A 228 5.25 -8.50 11.23
CA ASP A 228 6.70 -8.27 11.29
C ASP A 228 7.42 -8.86 10.07
N CYS A 229 6.99 -10.02 9.57
CA CYS A 229 7.54 -10.64 8.36
C CYS A 229 6.59 -11.66 7.73
N THR A 230 6.96 -12.12 6.53
CA THR A 230 6.31 -13.24 5.85
C THR A 230 6.95 -14.57 6.27
N LEU A 231 6.22 -15.68 6.16
CA LEU A 231 6.69 -17.01 6.57
C LEU A 231 7.93 -17.47 5.77
N ASP A 232 8.03 -17.11 4.50
CA ASP A 232 9.24 -17.44 3.70
C ASP A 232 10.48 -16.76 4.30
N LYS A 233 10.42 -15.46 4.57
CA LYS A 233 11.53 -14.71 5.19
C LYS A 233 11.84 -15.20 6.59
N TYR A 234 10.81 -15.54 7.37
CA TYR A 234 11.00 -16.07 8.71
C TYR A 234 11.74 -17.41 8.71
N ILE A 235 11.29 -18.35 7.86
CA ILE A 235 11.95 -19.66 7.72
C ILE A 235 13.37 -19.48 7.16
N GLU A 236 13.57 -18.67 6.14
CA GLU A 236 14.89 -18.41 5.57
C GLU A 236 15.88 -17.92 6.62
N LYS A 237 15.48 -16.94 7.43
CA LYS A 237 16.32 -16.34 8.47
C LYS A 237 16.60 -17.28 9.64
N ASN A 238 15.63 -18.11 10.02
CA ASN A 238 15.67 -18.92 11.24
C ASN A 238 15.80 -20.43 11.02
N ASN A 239 15.95 -20.89 9.74
CA ASN A 239 15.88 -22.29 9.40
C ASN A 239 16.80 -23.22 10.21
N SER A 240 18.02 -22.76 10.51
CA SER A 240 18.99 -23.53 11.32
C SER A 240 18.73 -23.49 12.84
N LYS A 241 17.87 -22.56 13.31
CA LYS A 241 17.59 -22.36 14.74
C LYS A 241 16.26 -22.99 15.17
N LEU A 242 15.31 -23.12 14.23
CA LEU A 242 13.99 -23.66 14.49
C LEU A 242 14.06 -25.13 14.88
N THR A 243 13.58 -25.46 16.07
CA THR A 243 13.40 -26.84 16.51
C THR A 243 12.22 -27.49 15.81
N GLN A 244 12.12 -28.83 15.89
CA GLN A 244 10.95 -29.55 15.40
C GLN A 244 9.66 -29.09 16.11
N ASN A 245 9.75 -28.76 17.39
CA ASN A 245 8.60 -28.27 18.15
C ASN A 245 8.13 -26.90 17.64
N ASP A 246 9.05 -25.96 17.34
CA ASP A 246 8.69 -24.66 16.78
C ASP A 246 7.97 -24.81 15.44
N ARG A 247 8.46 -25.70 14.58
CA ARG A 247 7.83 -26.01 13.29
C ARG A 247 6.43 -26.60 13.44
N LYS A 248 6.25 -27.51 14.42
CA LYS A 248 4.93 -28.10 14.76
C LYS A 248 3.96 -27.03 15.25
N ILE A 249 4.41 -26.06 16.06
CA ILE A 249 3.59 -24.94 16.52
C ILE A 249 3.10 -24.12 15.31
N ILE A 250 3.99 -23.77 14.38
CA ILE A 250 3.64 -23.03 13.17
C ILE A 250 2.63 -23.82 12.32
N VAL A 251 2.88 -25.10 12.06
CA VAL A 251 1.98 -25.98 11.31
C VAL A 251 0.59 -26.04 11.94
N ASN A 252 0.52 -26.21 13.26
CA ASN A 252 -0.76 -26.26 13.98
C ASN A 252 -1.53 -24.93 13.87
N GLN A 253 -0.85 -23.80 13.90
CA GLN A 253 -1.50 -22.50 13.70
C GLN A 253 -2.02 -22.34 12.27
N ILE A 254 -1.24 -22.75 11.25
CA ILE A 254 -1.65 -22.77 9.84
C ILE A 254 -2.92 -23.61 9.67
N LEU A 255 -2.92 -24.84 10.21
CA LEU A 255 -4.09 -25.71 10.11
C LEU A 255 -5.32 -25.16 10.82
N LYS A 256 -5.16 -24.51 11.98
CA LYS A 256 -6.26 -23.80 12.67
C LYS A 256 -6.81 -22.66 11.82
N ALA A 257 -5.95 -21.89 11.16
CA ALA A 257 -6.36 -20.82 10.26
C ALA A 257 -7.22 -21.36 9.11
N PHE A 258 -6.73 -22.35 8.37
CA PHE A 258 -7.44 -22.91 7.21
C PHE A 258 -8.70 -23.66 7.61
N ARG A 259 -8.71 -24.39 8.75
CA ARG A 259 -9.94 -24.97 9.29
C ARG A 259 -11.03 -23.92 9.53
N TYR A 260 -10.64 -22.77 10.11
CA TYR A 260 -11.58 -21.66 10.33
C TYR A 260 -12.06 -21.07 8.99
N ILE A 261 -11.17 -20.80 8.04
CA ILE A 261 -11.51 -20.27 6.72
C ILE A 261 -12.50 -21.20 6.01
N HIS A 262 -12.21 -22.51 5.99
CA HIS A 262 -13.09 -23.52 5.36
C HIS A 262 -14.44 -23.65 6.09
N SER A 263 -14.47 -23.47 7.42
CA SER A 263 -15.75 -23.47 8.18
C SER A 263 -16.69 -22.32 7.80
N LYS A 264 -16.13 -21.26 7.16
CA LYS A 264 -16.90 -20.14 6.59
C LYS A 264 -17.29 -20.37 5.11
N GLY A 265 -17.01 -21.53 4.56
CA GLY A 265 -17.27 -21.84 3.15
C GLY A 265 -16.31 -21.17 2.17
N LEU A 266 -15.19 -20.63 2.66
CA LEU A 266 -14.21 -19.92 1.84
C LEU A 266 -13.02 -20.80 1.49
N LEU A 267 -12.45 -20.60 0.30
CA LEU A 267 -11.19 -21.18 -0.14
C LEU A 267 -10.23 -20.02 -0.48
N HIS A 268 -8.99 -20.10 -0.01
CA HIS A 268 -8.00 -19.04 -0.18
C HIS A 268 -7.50 -18.91 -1.63
N ARG A 269 -7.24 -20.03 -2.28
CA ARG A 269 -6.87 -20.18 -3.71
C ARG A 269 -5.50 -19.64 -4.12
N ASP A 270 -4.76 -18.99 -3.21
CA ASP A 270 -3.39 -18.51 -3.42
C ASP A 270 -2.52 -18.80 -2.19
N ILE A 271 -2.48 -20.06 -1.79
CA ILE A 271 -1.68 -20.48 -0.64
C ILE A 271 -0.20 -20.46 -1.01
N SER A 272 0.55 -19.62 -0.29
CA SER A 272 2.00 -19.54 -0.42
C SER A 272 2.63 -19.05 0.90
N PRO A 273 3.93 -19.30 1.14
CA PRO A 273 4.61 -18.77 2.33
C PRO A 273 4.66 -17.25 2.41
N LYS A 274 4.42 -16.54 1.30
CA LYS A 274 4.36 -15.07 1.25
C LYS A 274 3.04 -14.51 1.78
N ASN A 275 1.96 -15.30 1.68
CA ASN A 275 0.62 -14.93 2.12
C ASN A 275 0.33 -15.41 3.56
N ILE A 276 1.32 -16.00 4.22
CA ILE A 276 1.32 -16.31 5.64
C ILE A 276 2.27 -15.33 6.32
N LEU A 277 1.72 -14.52 7.20
CA LEU A 277 2.46 -13.48 7.91
C LEU A 277 2.70 -13.89 9.36
N LEU A 278 3.76 -13.37 9.97
CA LEU A 278 4.09 -13.59 11.37
C LEU A 278 4.07 -12.28 12.15
N LYS A 279 3.50 -12.35 13.34
CA LYS A 279 3.62 -11.37 14.41
C LYS A 279 4.47 -11.95 15.51
N GLU A 280 5.60 -11.31 15.80
CA GLU A 280 6.50 -11.72 16.86
C GLU A 280 6.16 -10.95 18.15
N TYR A 281 5.97 -11.68 19.23
CA TYR A 281 5.85 -11.17 20.60
C TYR A 281 7.04 -11.69 21.40
N ASP A 282 7.22 -11.22 22.63
CA ASP A 282 8.40 -11.56 23.44
C ASP A 282 8.59 -13.07 23.64
N ASP A 283 7.51 -13.81 23.80
CA ASP A 283 7.50 -15.24 24.12
C ASP A 283 6.77 -16.13 23.11
N VAL A 284 6.12 -15.54 22.11
CA VAL A 284 5.32 -16.30 21.13
C VAL A 284 5.31 -15.65 19.75
N SER A 285 5.37 -16.48 18.71
CA SER A 285 5.09 -16.04 17.32
C SER A 285 3.70 -16.52 16.90
N VAL A 286 2.90 -15.59 16.39
CA VAL A 286 1.55 -15.88 15.86
C VAL A 286 1.56 -15.74 14.35
N ILE A 287 1.12 -16.78 13.64
CA ILE A 287 0.90 -16.70 12.19
C ILE A 287 -0.49 -16.17 11.87
N LYS A 288 -0.61 -15.43 10.79
CA LYS A 288 -1.89 -15.00 10.25
C LYS A 288 -1.91 -15.13 8.73
N VAL A 289 -3.02 -15.64 8.22
CA VAL A 289 -3.27 -15.75 6.77
C VAL A 289 -3.70 -14.39 6.25
N SER A 290 -3.16 -13.97 5.11
CA SER A 290 -3.45 -12.70 4.43
C SER A 290 -3.68 -12.93 2.93
N ASP A 291 -4.10 -11.90 2.22
CA ASP A 291 -4.21 -11.85 0.75
C ASP A 291 -5.28 -12.81 0.16
N PHE A 292 -6.53 -12.43 0.37
CA PHE A 292 -7.71 -13.16 -0.11
C PHE A 292 -8.16 -12.76 -1.53
N GLY A 293 -7.28 -12.16 -2.34
CA GLY A 293 -7.61 -11.60 -3.65
C GLY A 293 -8.11 -12.58 -4.72
N LEU A 294 -7.96 -13.91 -4.47
CA LEU A 294 -8.46 -14.96 -5.35
C LEU A 294 -9.61 -15.77 -4.75
N VAL A 295 -10.11 -15.38 -3.60
CA VAL A 295 -11.21 -16.09 -2.92
C VAL A 295 -12.44 -16.19 -3.83
N LYS A 296 -12.97 -17.40 -4.00
CA LYS A 296 -14.25 -17.63 -4.69
C LYS A 296 -15.36 -17.37 -3.70
N VAL A 297 -16.19 -16.37 -3.99
CA VAL A 297 -17.48 -16.19 -3.32
C VAL A 297 -18.48 -17.09 -4.02
N PRO A 298 -19.28 -17.89 -3.31
CA PRO A 298 -20.43 -18.55 -3.91
C PRO A 298 -21.26 -17.50 -4.68
N ASP A 299 -21.63 -17.80 -5.90
CA ASP A 299 -22.41 -16.92 -6.80
C ASP A 299 -21.67 -15.74 -7.47
N SER A 300 -20.34 -15.61 -7.32
CA SER A 300 -19.61 -14.58 -8.07
C SER A 300 -19.12 -15.07 -9.43
N ASN A 301 -19.53 -14.39 -10.51
CA ASN A 301 -19.08 -14.65 -11.89
C ASN A 301 -17.69 -14.02 -12.21
N LEU A 302 -16.91 -13.62 -11.21
CA LEU A 302 -15.64 -12.91 -11.39
C LEU A 302 -14.47 -13.85 -11.73
N THR A 303 -14.64 -15.15 -11.60
CA THR A 303 -13.64 -16.13 -12.03
C THR A 303 -13.85 -16.45 -13.50
N THR A 304 -13.13 -15.81 -14.38
CA THR A 304 -13.13 -16.16 -15.82
C THR A 304 -12.26 -17.39 -16.07
N ILE A 305 -12.54 -18.12 -17.16
CA ILE A 305 -11.78 -19.29 -17.63
C ILE A 305 -10.28 -18.95 -17.81
N ASN A 306 -9.95 -17.67 -18.08
CA ASN A 306 -8.61 -17.15 -18.26
C ASN A 306 -7.98 -16.53 -16.99
N THR A 307 -8.47 -16.85 -15.79
CA THR A 307 -7.75 -16.45 -14.57
C THR A 307 -6.39 -17.14 -14.59
N GLU A 308 -5.31 -16.36 -14.71
CA GLU A 308 -3.95 -16.86 -14.77
C GLU A 308 -3.67 -17.77 -13.57
N PHE A 309 -2.99 -18.89 -13.85
CA PHE A 309 -2.47 -19.77 -12.82
C PHE A 309 -1.46 -19.01 -11.96
N LYS A 310 -1.94 -18.49 -10.84
CA LYS A 310 -1.14 -17.80 -9.83
C LYS A 310 -1.04 -18.68 -8.60
N GLY A 311 0.11 -18.64 -7.95
CA GLY A 311 0.36 -19.40 -6.74
C GLY A 311 1.37 -20.50 -6.92
N TYR A 312 2.52 -20.30 -6.28
CA TYR A 312 3.68 -21.20 -6.37
C TYR A 312 3.39 -22.63 -5.85
N PHE A 313 2.42 -22.78 -4.95
CA PHE A 313 2.05 -24.07 -4.36
C PHE A 313 0.77 -24.67 -4.92
N ASN A 314 0.12 -24.02 -5.87
CA ASN A 314 -1.11 -24.52 -6.47
C ASN A 314 -0.91 -25.88 -7.17
N ASP A 315 -1.97 -26.68 -7.19
CA ASP A 315 -2.02 -27.97 -7.86
C ASP A 315 -1.82 -27.79 -9.37
N PRO A 316 -0.83 -28.45 -9.99
CA PRO A 316 -0.60 -28.41 -11.44
C PRO A 316 -1.80 -28.83 -12.29
N ARG A 317 -2.73 -29.65 -11.76
CA ARG A 317 -3.95 -30.04 -12.44
C ARG A 317 -4.82 -28.86 -12.88
N LEU A 318 -4.76 -27.77 -12.16
CA LEU A 318 -5.49 -26.54 -12.49
C LEU A 318 -5.08 -25.93 -13.84
N LEU A 319 -3.91 -26.29 -14.39
CA LEU A 319 -3.50 -25.91 -15.74
C LEU A 319 -4.37 -26.55 -16.82
N THR A 320 -4.87 -27.77 -16.57
CA THR A 320 -5.73 -28.51 -17.48
C THR A 320 -7.20 -28.43 -17.14
N GLU A 321 -7.54 -28.43 -15.87
CA GLU A 321 -8.94 -28.40 -15.38
C GLU A 321 -9.53 -26.96 -15.35
N GLY A 322 -8.66 -25.96 -15.36
CA GLY A 322 -9.05 -24.55 -15.22
C GLY A 322 -9.27 -24.13 -13.78
N PHE A 323 -8.92 -22.88 -13.48
CA PHE A 323 -8.96 -22.32 -12.13
C PHE A 323 -10.40 -22.13 -11.59
N CYS A 324 -11.41 -22.13 -12.46
CA CYS A 324 -12.82 -22.12 -12.06
C CYS A 324 -13.23 -23.38 -11.28
N ASN A 325 -12.54 -24.51 -11.48
CA ASN A 325 -12.77 -25.78 -10.81
C ASN A 325 -12.00 -25.94 -9.50
N TYR A 326 -11.32 -24.87 -9.03
CA TYR A 326 -10.60 -24.92 -7.77
C TYR A 326 -11.53 -25.27 -6.61
N GLY A 327 -11.21 -26.34 -5.90
CA GLY A 327 -11.98 -26.87 -4.78
C GLY A 327 -11.09 -27.25 -3.60
N ILE A 328 -11.70 -27.87 -2.59
CA ILE A 328 -11.05 -28.23 -1.32
C ILE A 328 -9.82 -29.13 -1.53
N LEU A 329 -9.83 -30.05 -2.51
CA LEU A 329 -8.72 -30.96 -2.77
C LEU A 329 -7.49 -30.25 -3.40
N HIS A 330 -7.70 -29.12 -4.07
CA HIS A 330 -6.61 -28.26 -4.53
C HIS A 330 -6.03 -27.44 -3.36
N GLU A 331 -6.91 -27.04 -2.42
CA GLU A 331 -6.52 -26.34 -1.22
C GLU A 331 -5.66 -27.23 -0.30
N THR A 332 -6.11 -28.46 -0.02
CA THR A 332 -5.34 -29.43 0.80
C THR A 332 -4.01 -29.83 0.15
N PHE A 333 -3.95 -29.89 -1.18
CA PHE A 333 -2.68 -30.03 -1.90
C PHE A 333 -1.72 -28.87 -1.61
N ALA A 334 -2.18 -27.63 -1.75
CA ALA A 334 -1.35 -26.45 -1.50
C ALA A 334 -0.93 -26.35 -0.02
N ILE A 335 -1.85 -26.66 0.92
CA ILE A 335 -1.54 -26.72 2.36
C ILE A 335 -0.49 -27.81 2.64
N THR A 336 -0.54 -28.95 1.98
CA THR A 336 0.48 -30.00 2.11
C THR A 336 1.86 -29.49 1.74
N ARG A 337 1.97 -28.76 0.63
CA ARG A 337 3.24 -28.13 0.22
C ARG A 337 3.73 -27.09 1.22
N LEU A 338 2.79 -26.30 1.77
CA LEU A 338 3.12 -25.30 2.80
C LEU A 338 3.63 -25.96 4.07
N ILE A 339 3.01 -27.05 4.54
CA ILE A 339 3.46 -27.82 5.71
C ILE A 339 4.84 -28.42 5.46
N TYR A 340 5.05 -29.04 4.27
CA TYR A 340 6.37 -29.54 3.89
C TYR A 340 7.43 -28.45 3.95
N PHE A 341 7.13 -27.25 3.42
CA PHE A 341 8.04 -26.10 3.50
C PHE A 341 8.37 -25.73 4.94
N VAL A 342 7.38 -25.65 5.82
CA VAL A 342 7.62 -25.32 7.25
C VAL A 342 8.50 -26.35 7.93
N ILE A 343 8.25 -27.65 7.69
CA ILE A 343 8.99 -28.74 8.35
C ILE A 343 10.40 -28.87 7.80
N SER A 344 10.58 -28.79 6.49
CA SER A 344 11.86 -29.06 5.83
C SER A 344 12.71 -27.80 5.57
N GLY A 345 12.11 -26.61 5.55
CA GLY A 345 12.72 -25.36 5.06
C GLY A 345 12.94 -25.34 3.54
N LYS A 346 12.35 -26.29 2.77
CA LYS A 346 12.55 -26.44 1.33
C LYS A 346 11.26 -26.28 0.57
N THR A 347 11.31 -25.61 -0.56
CA THR A 347 10.16 -25.46 -1.48
C THR A 347 10.07 -26.58 -2.50
N ARG A 348 11.23 -27.16 -2.84
CA ARG A 348 11.32 -28.30 -3.76
C ARG A 348 11.23 -29.59 -2.97
N ILE A 349 10.34 -30.49 -3.41
CA ILE A 349 10.13 -31.79 -2.80
C ILE A 349 11.04 -32.79 -3.50
N ASP A 350 12.14 -33.11 -2.82
CA ASP A 350 13.11 -34.13 -3.23
C ASP A 350 13.07 -35.26 -2.20
N ASN A 351 13.91 -36.31 -2.34
CA ASN A 351 14.01 -37.48 -1.49
C ASN A 351 13.81 -37.17 0.01
N ILE A 352 12.60 -37.42 0.50
CA ILE A 352 12.22 -37.20 1.91
C ILE A 352 12.72 -38.42 2.71
N LYS A 353 13.71 -38.23 3.57
CA LYS A 353 14.27 -39.31 4.40
C LYS A 353 13.38 -39.72 5.56
N ASP A 354 12.62 -38.76 6.10
CA ASP A 354 11.67 -39.01 7.17
C ASP A 354 10.44 -39.74 6.61
N VAL A 355 10.22 -40.99 7.06
CA VAL A 355 9.16 -41.87 6.56
C VAL A 355 7.76 -41.30 6.84
N LYS A 356 7.55 -40.67 8.00
CA LYS A 356 6.25 -40.11 8.38
C LYS A 356 5.95 -38.88 7.53
N LEU A 357 6.91 -37.97 7.37
CA LEU A 357 6.78 -36.82 6.51
C LEU A 357 6.58 -37.21 5.05
N SER A 358 7.30 -38.26 4.59
CA SER A 358 7.14 -38.79 3.24
C SER A 358 5.73 -39.31 3.02
N SER A 359 5.19 -40.09 3.97
CA SER A 359 3.81 -40.62 3.89
C SER A 359 2.78 -39.47 3.87
N PHE A 360 2.94 -38.46 4.73
CA PHE A 360 2.06 -37.27 4.75
C PHE A 360 2.06 -36.52 3.41
N VAL A 361 3.25 -36.28 2.86
CA VAL A 361 3.42 -35.54 1.60
C VAL A 361 2.87 -36.38 0.42
N ASN A 362 3.16 -37.67 0.36
CA ASN A 362 2.67 -38.53 -0.70
C ASN A 362 1.13 -38.61 -0.72
N LYS A 363 0.50 -38.71 0.46
CA LYS A 363 -0.96 -38.64 0.57
C LYS A 363 -1.50 -37.29 0.07
N GLY A 364 -0.99 -36.18 0.58
CA GLY A 364 -1.53 -34.87 0.25
C GLY A 364 -1.30 -34.40 -1.18
N LEU A 365 -0.28 -34.97 -1.86
CA LEU A 365 0.07 -34.66 -3.25
C LEU A 365 -0.30 -35.78 -4.22
N SER A 366 -1.08 -36.78 -3.78
CA SER A 366 -1.50 -37.90 -4.67
C SER A 366 -2.13 -37.39 -5.95
N THR A 367 -1.84 -38.05 -7.06
CA THR A 367 -2.51 -37.81 -8.34
C THR A 367 -3.96 -38.31 -8.32
N ASP A 368 -4.29 -39.25 -7.46
CA ASP A 368 -5.67 -39.68 -7.21
C ASP A 368 -6.29 -38.75 -6.14
N LEU A 369 -7.34 -38.04 -6.53
CA LEU A 369 -8.04 -37.10 -5.65
C LEU A 369 -8.71 -37.78 -4.45
N SER A 370 -9.13 -39.06 -4.61
CA SER A 370 -9.77 -39.83 -3.54
C SER A 370 -8.78 -40.23 -2.43
N GLU A 371 -7.50 -40.31 -2.73
CA GLU A 371 -6.44 -40.60 -1.75
C GLU A 371 -5.95 -39.39 -0.99
N ARG A 372 -6.23 -38.19 -1.48
CA ARG A 372 -5.79 -36.93 -0.81
C ARG A 372 -6.49 -36.73 0.53
N PHE A 373 -5.95 -35.78 1.31
CA PHE A 373 -6.69 -35.28 2.45
C PHE A 373 -7.98 -34.58 1.99
N GLN A 374 -9.13 -35.09 2.44
CA GLN A 374 -10.45 -34.60 2.07
C GLN A 374 -10.83 -33.34 2.83
N SER A 375 -10.15 -33.06 3.94
CA SER A 375 -10.37 -31.87 4.77
C SER A 375 -9.13 -31.48 5.56
N VAL A 376 -9.13 -30.27 6.08
CA VAL A 376 -8.09 -29.82 7.02
C VAL A 376 -8.15 -30.60 8.34
N ASP A 377 -9.31 -31.10 8.75
CA ASP A 377 -9.42 -31.92 9.96
C ASP A 377 -8.67 -33.25 9.82
N GLU A 378 -8.71 -33.89 8.64
CA GLU A 378 -7.86 -35.06 8.37
C GLU A 378 -6.36 -34.72 8.45
N MET A 379 -5.96 -33.53 7.93
CA MET A 379 -4.57 -33.08 8.02
C MET A 379 -4.15 -32.83 9.47
N ILE A 380 -5.02 -32.27 10.31
CA ILE A 380 -4.75 -32.07 11.75
C ILE A 380 -4.48 -33.39 12.46
N ILE A 381 -5.22 -34.46 12.10
CA ILE A 381 -5.00 -35.79 12.65
C ILE A 381 -3.65 -36.33 12.19
N ALA A 382 -3.37 -36.26 10.88
CA ALA A 382 -2.14 -36.79 10.31
C ALA A 382 -0.86 -36.08 10.81
N VAL A 383 -0.91 -34.75 11.03
CA VAL A 383 0.24 -33.96 11.56
C VAL A 383 0.63 -34.35 12.98
N LYS A 384 -0.27 -34.94 13.78
CA LYS A 384 0.09 -35.41 15.13
C LYS A 384 1.11 -36.54 15.10
N GLU A 385 1.17 -37.26 13.98
CA GLU A 385 2.10 -38.37 13.77
C GLU A 385 3.50 -37.91 13.32
N LEU A 386 3.62 -36.67 12.81
CA LEU A 386 4.89 -36.05 12.42
C LEU A 386 5.68 -35.58 13.66
#